data_3b6f66462502104bce39e2feef58892a
#
_entry.id   3b6f66462502104bce39e2feef58892a
#
_cell.length_a   1.000
_cell.length_b   1.000
_cell.length_c   1.000
_cell.angle_alpha   90.00
_cell.angle_beta   90.00
_cell.angle_gamma   90.00
#
_symmetry.space_group_name_H-M   'P 1'
#
loop_
_entity.id
_entity.type
_entity.pdbx_description
1 polymer ?
#
loop_
_entity_poly.entity_id
_entity_poly.type
_entity_poly.pdbx_seq_one_letter_code
_entity_poly.pdbx_strand_id
1 'polypeptide(L)'
;VSGIRMMHLSRMVVPVAFALALAAGGAAAQDAAPAGALNIELNEVAPSQKGCKLTFVAGNAFAQNLSKVSFEFVIFDQKGLVERMAVLDFRDLPAGKTKVRQFDLPGTNCEAVRSLLINDAPACVGDGVQGDACMKGLKTGSKSPVELKG
;
A
#
# COMPACT_ATOMS: atom_id res chain seq x y z
N VAL A 1 72.76 59.65 35.41
CA VAL A 1 71.93 60.31 34.43
C VAL A 1 71.31 59.27 33.53
N SER A 2 70.03 59.14 33.69
CA SER A 2 69.14 58.04 33.24
C SER A 2 68.89 58.08 31.73
N GLY A 3 68.92 56.92 31.10
CA GLY A 3 68.40 56.71 29.75
C GLY A 3 67.34 55.60 29.78
N ILE A 4 66.09 55.98 29.66
CA ILE A 4 64.96 55.04 29.58
C ILE A 4 64.84 54.53 28.14
N ARG A 5 65.00 53.25 27.93
CA ARG A 5 64.74 52.59 26.66
C ARG A 5 63.28 52.13 26.64
N MET A 6 62.52 52.69 25.70
CA MET A 6 61.15 52.31 25.39
C MET A 6 61.19 51.00 24.56
N MET A 7 60.62 49.93 25.13
CA MET A 7 60.41 48.67 24.44
C MET A 7 59.09 48.75 23.66
N HIS A 8 59.22 48.66 22.32
CA HIS A 8 58.03 48.46 21.44
C HIS A 8 57.54 47.03 21.54
N LEU A 9 56.34 46.84 22.10
CA LEU A 9 55.60 45.57 22.00
C LEU A 9 54.96 45.49 20.62
N SER A 10 55.53 44.63 19.76
CA SER A 10 54.92 44.27 18.48
C SER A 10 53.75 43.31 18.73
N ARG A 11 52.55 43.75 18.51
CA ARG A 11 51.35 42.87 18.56
C ARG A 11 51.26 42.07 17.26
N MET A 12 51.55 40.77 17.34
CA MET A 12 51.32 39.81 16.29
C MET A 12 49.80 39.54 16.22
N VAL A 13 49.17 40.01 15.14
CA VAL A 13 47.78 39.69 14.80
C VAL A 13 47.81 38.39 14.00
N VAL A 14 47.30 37.31 14.61
CA VAL A 14 47.09 36.02 13.92
C VAL A 14 45.70 36.05 13.27
N PRO A 15 45.57 35.89 11.95
CA PRO A 15 44.24 35.71 11.34
C PRO A 15 43.75 34.27 11.56
N VAL A 16 42.67 34.13 12.31
CA VAL A 16 41.91 32.88 12.41
C VAL A 16 41.12 32.70 11.11
N ALA A 17 41.57 31.83 10.26
CA ALA A 17 40.79 31.40 9.09
C ALA A 17 39.66 30.49 9.54
N PHE A 18 38.43 31.00 9.48
CA PHE A 18 37.20 30.21 9.75
C PHE A 18 36.87 29.38 8.49
N ALA A 19 37.24 28.10 8.48
CA ALA A 19 36.84 27.19 7.40
C ALA A 19 35.36 26.80 7.59
N LEU A 20 34.44 27.38 6.79
CA LEU A 20 33.06 26.92 6.66
C LEU A 20 33.07 25.59 5.89
N ALA A 21 32.90 24.47 6.60
CA ALA A 21 32.59 23.18 5.99
C ALA A 21 31.11 23.18 5.57
N LEU A 22 30.83 23.30 4.25
CA LEU A 22 29.53 23.02 3.69
C LEU A 22 29.29 21.51 3.76
N ALA A 23 28.52 21.07 4.74
CA ALA A 23 27.93 19.72 4.73
C ALA A 23 26.84 19.68 3.66
N ALA A 24 27.17 19.15 2.47
CA ALA A 24 26.20 18.78 1.47
C ALA A 24 25.40 17.59 2.00
N GLY A 25 24.28 17.88 2.70
CA GLY A 25 23.32 16.88 3.08
C GLY A 25 22.64 16.36 1.81
N GLY A 26 23.04 15.15 1.34
CA GLY A 26 22.31 14.44 0.31
C GLY A 26 20.91 14.14 0.83
N ALA A 27 19.89 14.86 0.35
CA ALA A 27 18.51 14.45 0.52
C ALA A 27 18.34 13.13 -0.25
N ALA A 28 18.32 12.00 0.48
CA ALA A 28 17.82 10.76 -0.07
C ALA A 28 16.36 11.03 -0.47
N ALA A 29 16.08 11.01 -1.76
CA ALA A 29 14.72 10.97 -2.24
C ALA A 29 14.13 9.67 -1.70
N GLN A 30 13.32 9.77 -0.65
CA GLN A 30 12.45 8.70 -0.24
C GLN A 30 11.45 8.56 -1.39
N ASP A 31 11.46 7.42 -2.09
CA ASP A 31 10.40 7.04 -3.00
C ASP A 31 9.10 7.10 -2.19
N ALA A 32 8.37 8.20 -2.35
CA ALA A 32 7.07 8.36 -1.74
C ALA A 32 6.19 7.25 -2.32
N ALA A 33 5.74 6.33 -1.47
CA ALA A 33 4.73 5.36 -1.86
C ALA A 33 3.56 6.14 -2.51
N PRO A 34 2.99 5.65 -3.63
CA PRO A 34 1.91 6.36 -4.30
C PRO A 34 0.84 6.72 -3.28
N ALA A 35 0.48 8.02 -3.22
CA ALA A 35 -0.57 8.49 -2.34
C ALA A 35 -1.88 7.86 -2.81
N GLY A 36 -2.49 7.05 -1.96
CA GLY A 36 -3.72 6.34 -2.25
C GLY A 36 -3.64 4.86 -1.84
N ALA A 37 -4.78 4.22 -1.88
CA ALA A 37 -4.92 2.81 -1.59
C ALA A 37 -6.11 2.23 -2.36
N LEU A 38 -6.16 0.91 -2.48
CA LEU A 38 -7.38 0.23 -2.88
C LEU A 38 -8.30 0.04 -1.68
N ASN A 39 -9.59 0.09 -1.94
CA ASN A 39 -10.64 -0.26 -1.00
C ASN A 39 -11.45 -1.41 -1.58
N ILE A 40 -11.48 -2.54 -0.91
CA ILE A 40 -12.23 -3.74 -1.32
C ILE A 40 -13.25 -4.05 -0.24
N GLU A 41 -14.52 -3.91 -0.58
CA GLU A 41 -15.64 -4.22 0.30
C GLU A 41 -16.38 -5.46 -0.21
N LEU A 42 -16.54 -6.46 0.64
CA LEU A 42 -17.45 -7.57 0.38
C LEU A 42 -18.90 -7.10 0.64
N ASN A 43 -19.61 -6.83 -0.43
CA ASN A 43 -20.96 -6.26 -0.35
C ASN A 43 -22.02 -7.32 -0.09
N GLU A 44 -21.91 -8.49 -0.76
CA GLU A 44 -22.88 -9.58 -0.65
C GLU A 44 -22.24 -10.94 -0.84
N VAL A 45 -22.77 -11.92 -0.13
CA VAL A 45 -22.52 -13.35 -0.34
C VAL A 45 -23.87 -14.03 -0.51
N ALA A 46 -24.11 -14.63 -1.68
CA ALA A 46 -25.41 -15.21 -2.01
C ALA A 46 -25.27 -16.51 -2.80
N PRO A 47 -26.15 -17.50 -2.61
CA PRO A 47 -26.19 -18.71 -3.42
C PRO A 47 -26.33 -18.40 -4.92
N SER A 48 -25.69 -19.19 -5.75
CA SER A 48 -25.82 -19.13 -7.21
C SER A 48 -26.02 -20.55 -7.78
N GLN A 49 -26.37 -20.64 -9.07
CA GLN A 49 -26.50 -21.95 -9.73
C GLN A 49 -25.18 -22.75 -9.75
N LYS A 50 -24.03 -22.06 -9.62
CA LYS A 50 -22.72 -22.71 -9.63
C LYS A 50 -22.15 -22.98 -8.25
N GLY A 51 -22.70 -22.36 -7.21
CA GLY A 51 -22.19 -22.46 -5.84
C GLY A 51 -22.45 -21.20 -5.04
N CYS A 52 -21.40 -20.50 -4.63
CA CYS A 52 -21.49 -19.28 -3.86
C CYS A 52 -20.99 -18.07 -4.69
N LYS A 53 -21.84 -17.06 -4.83
CA LYS A 53 -21.50 -15.79 -5.51
C LYS A 53 -21.08 -14.75 -4.50
N LEU A 54 -19.91 -14.18 -4.72
CA LEU A 54 -19.36 -13.06 -3.98
C LEU A 54 -19.52 -11.78 -4.80
N THR A 55 -20.07 -10.73 -4.21
CA THR A 55 -20.16 -9.40 -4.82
C THR A 55 -19.25 -8.46 -4.05
N PHE A 56 -18.31 -7.84 -4.77
CA PHE A 56 -17.39 -6.85 -4.21
C PHE A 56 -17.64 -5.47 -4.78
N VAL A 57 -17.39 -4.45 -3.96
CA VAL A 57 -17.26 -3.05 -4.36
C VAL A 57 -15.79 -2.68 -4.23
N ALA A 58 -15.14 -2.39 -5.35
CA ALA A 58 -13.72 -2.10 -5.42
C ALA A 58 -13.49 -0.64 -5.81
N GLY A 59 -12.84 0.12 -4.95
CA GLY A 59 -12.47 1.52 -5.16
C GLY A 59 -10.97 1.69 -5.37
N ASN A 60 -10.60 2.51 -6.35
CA ASN A 60 -9.21 2.90 -6.58
C ASN A 60 -9.01 4.35 -6.16
N ALA A 61 -8.29 4.58 -5.04
CA ALA A 61 -7.92 5.89 -4.57
C ALA A 61 -6.51 6.33 -5.01
N PHE A 62 -5.82 5.55 -5.86
CA PHE A 62 -4.59 6.01 -6.51
C PHE A 62 -4.89 7.11 -7.54
N ALA A 63 -3.90 7.96 -7.80
CA ALA A 63 -3.93 8.90 -8.91
C ALA A 63 -3.79 8.22 -10.28
N GLN A 64 -3.31 6.98 -10.31
CA GLN A 64 -3.05 6.19 -11.52
C GLN A 64 -4.19 5.23 -11.81
N ASN A 65 -4.46 5.02 -13.10
CA ASN A 65 -5.30 3.93 -13.54
C ASN A 65 -4.60 2.59 -13.34
N LEU A 66 -5.34 1.60 -12.81
CA LEU A 66 -4.90 0.22 -12.80
C LEU A 66 -5.56 -0.50 -13.97
N SER A 67 -4.74 -1.02 -14.88
CA SER A 67 -5.21 -1.74 -16.08
C SER A 67 -5.53 -3.20 -15.80
N LYS A 68 -4.90 -3.77 -14.75
CA LYS A 68 -5.15 -5.15 -14.33
C LYS A 68 -4.90 -5.29 -12.84
N VAL A 69 -5.90 -5.79 -12.12
CA VAL A 69 -5.81 -6.11 -10.70
C VAL A 69 -6.39 -7.50 -10.49
N SER A 70 -5.64 -8.37 -9.81
CA SER A 70 -6.17 -9.63 -9.29
C SER A 70 -5.71 -9.84 -7.86
N PHE A 71 -6.56 -10.46 -7.07
CA PHE A 71 -6.26 -10.83 -5.70
C PHE A 71 -6.39 -12.32 -5.51
N GLU A 72 -5.47 -12.88 -4.73
CA GLU A 72 -5.58 -14.23 -4.21
C GLU A 72 -6.35 -14.20 -2.90
N PHE A 73 -7.46 -14.94 -2.84
CA PHE A 73 -8.28 -15.07 -1.66
C PHE A 73 -8.07 -16.41 -1.01
N VAL A 74 -7.97 -16.43 0.31
CA VAL A 74 -8.09 -17.64 1.13
C VAL A 74 -9.50 -17.66 1.72
N ILE A 75 -10.23 -18.75 1.47
CA ILE A 75 -11.59 -18.97 1.99
C ILE A 75 -11.49 -19.86 3.22
N PHE A 76 -12.04 -19.43 4.34
CA PHE A 76 -12.08 -20.17 5.59
C PHE A 76 -13.47 -20.69 5.88
N ASP A 77 -13.54 -21.94 6.32
CA ASP A 77 -14.79 -22.58 6.74
C ASP A 77 -15.26 -22.12 8.13
N GLN A 78 -16.40 -22.64 8.59
CA GLN A 78 -16.97 -22.29 9.90
C GLN A 78 -16.08 -22.72 11.08
N LYS A 79 -15.16 -23.66 10.88
CA LYS A 79 -14.18 -24.09 11.88
C LYS A 79 -12.92 -23.22 11.88
N GLY A 80 -12.80 -22.29 10.91
CA GLY A 80 -11.61 -21.46 10.70
C GLY A 80 -10.48 -22.16 9.98
N LEU A 81 -10.78 -23.29 9.30
CA LEU A 81 -9.82 -23.99 8.47
C LEU A 81 -9.86 -23.44 7.05
N VAL A 82 -8.72 -23.48 6.34
CA VAL A 82 -8.67 -23.14 4.93
C VAL A 82 -9.46 -24.16 4.13
N GLU A 83 -10.54 -23.75 3.49
CA GLU A 83 -11.33 -24.56 2.58
C GLU A 83 -10.67 -24.60 1.21
N ARG A 84 -10.29 -23.41 0.69
CA ARG A 84 -9.66 -23.28 -0.62
C ARG A 84 -8.99 -21.92 -0.80
N MET A 85 -8.19 -21.82 -1.84
CA MET A 85 -7.64 -20.56 -2.35
C MET A 85 -8.17 -20.33 -3.77
N ALA A 86 -8.38 -19.08 -4.13
CA ALA A 86 -8.86 -18.68 -5.45
C ALA A 86 -8.27 -17.32 -5.85
N VAL A 87 -7.83 -17.21 -7.10
CA VAL A 87 -7.45 -15.92 -7.68
C VAL A 87 -8.67 -15.32 -8.38
N LEU A 88 -9.08 -14.13 -7.95
CA LEU A 88 -10.20 -13.39 -8.53
C LEU A 88 -9.68 -12.20 -9.32
N ASP A 89 -10.07 -12.12 -10.60
CA ASP A 89 -9.65 -11.05 -11.52
C ASP A 89 -10.61 -9.86 -11.43
N PHE A 90 -10.18 -8.80 -10.75
CA PHE A 90 -10.92 -7.55 -10.63
C PHE A 90 -10.83 -6.69 -11.89
N ARG A 91 -10.04 -7.09 -12.88
CA ARG A 91 -9.83 -6.41 -14.15
C ARG A 91 -9.24 -5.00 -13.95
N ASP A 92 -9.74 -4.03 -14.71
CA ASP A 92 -9.36 -2.63 -14.61
C ASP A 92 -10.03 -1.92 -13.43
N LEU A 93 -9.26 -1.08 -12.74
CA LEU A 93 -9.75 -0.17 -11.71
C LEU A 93 -9.23 1.24 -12.04
N PRO A 94 -10.01 2.07 -12.75
CA PRO A 94 -9.60 3.43 -13.09
C PRO A 94 -9.43 4.32 -11.86
N ALA A 95 -8.53 5.30 -11.93
CA ALA A 95 -8.25 6.25 -10.87
C ALA A 95 -9.51 6.97 -10.37
N GLY A 96 -9.69 7.02 -9.06
CA GLY A 96 -10.81 7.68 -8.41
C GLY A 96 -12.17 7.04 -8.69
N LYS A 97 -12.23 5.83 -9.27
CA LYS A 97 -13.48 5.15 -9.61
C LYS A 97 -13.75 3.97 -8.69
N THR A 98 -15.02 3.65 -8.59
CA THR A 98 -15.52 2.46 -7.91
C THR A 98 -16.15 1.52 -8.93
N LYS A 99 -15.85 0.23 -8.83
CA LYS A 99 -16.38 -0.84 -9.68
C LYS A 99 -17.04 -1.91 -8.83
N VAL A 100 -18.10 -2.50 -9.33
CA VAL A 100 -18.68 -3.72 -8.76
C VAL A 100 -18.15 -4.92 -9.51
N ARG A 101 -17.73 -5.95 -8.79
CA ARG A 101 -17.22 -7.21 -9.34
C ARG A 101 -17.94 -8.39 -8.68
N GLN A 102 -18.34 -9.34 -9.49
CA GLN A 102 -19.02 -10.55 -9.01
C GLN A 102 -18.24 -11.78 -9.44
N PHE A 103 -18.12 -12.73 -8.53
CA PHE A 103 -17.41 -13.97 -8.74
C PHE A 103 -18.22 -15.14 -8.22
N ASP A 104 -18.37 -16.19 -9.01
CA ASP A 104 -18.86 -17.46 -8.52
C ASP A 104 -17.69 -18.29 -7.97
N LEU A 105 -17.92 -18.92 -6.82
CA LEU A 105 -17.06 -19.95 -6.27
C LEU A 105 -17.75 -21.32 -6.53
N PRO A 106 -17.40 -22.02 -7.63
CA PRO A 106 -18.06 -23.25 -7.98
C PRO A 106 -17.90 -24.33 -6.90
N GLY A 107 -18.99 -24.99 -6.55
CA GLY A 107 -19.00 -26.07 -5.56
C GLY A 107 -18.88 -25.63 -4.11
N THR A 108 -18.77 -24.32 -3.83
CA THR A 108 -18.75 -23.78 -2.47
C THR A 108 -20.17 -23.50 -1.98
N ASN A 109 -20.52 -23.99 -0.80
CA ASN A 109 -21.75 -23.58 -0.12
C ASN A 109 -21.51 -22.26 0.62
N CYS A 110 -22.31 -21.23 0.36
CA CYS A 110 -22.17 -19.92 1.01
C CYS A 110 -22.24 -20.01 2.53
N GLU A 111 -23.11 -20.86 3.09
CA GLU A 111 -23.24 -21.03 4.54
C GLU A 111 -21.99 -21.64 5.20
N ALA A 112 -21.18 -22.33 4.44
CA ALA A 112 -19.91 -22.88 4.92
C ALA A 112 -18.81 -21.82 5.01
N VAL A 113 -18.95 -20.68 4.35
CA VAL A 113 -17.93 -19.60 4.33
C VAL A 113 -18.06 -18.76 5.59
N ARG A 114 -17.01 -18.75 6.42
CA ARG A 114 -16.91 -17.90 7.61
C ARG A 114 -16.23 -16.57 7.32
N SER A 115 -15.09 -16.61 6.65
CA SER A 115 -14.29 -15.43 6.35
C SER A 115 -13.46 -15.59 5.08
N LEU A 116 -13.07 -14.47 4.52
CA LEU A 116 -12.17 -14.35 3.39
C LEU A 116 -10.95 -13.54 3.83
N LEU A 117 -9.76 -13.93 3.35
CA LEU A 117 -8.53 -13.18 3.50
C LEU A 117 -8.00 -12.84 2.10
N ILE A 118 -7.70 -11.58 1.84
CA ILE A 118 -6.89 -11.17 0.69
C ILE A 118 -5.44 -11.45 1.06
N ASN A 119 -4.88 -12.52 0.50
CA ASN A 119 -3.55 -13.02 0.83
C ASN A 119 -2.45 -12.35 0.01
N ASP A 120 -2.73 -12.06 -1.25
CA ASP A 120 -1.78 -11.47 -2.20
C ASP A 120 -2.50 -10.79 -3.36
N ALA A 121 -1.76 -9.98 -4.13
CA ALA A 121 -2.18 -9.39 -5.39
C ALA A 121 -1.27 -9.85 -6.53
N PRO A 122 -1.54 -11.04 -7.14
CA PRO A 122 -0.72 -11.59 -8.22
C PRO A 122 -0.62 -10.68 -9.45
N ALA A 123 -1.59 -9.79 -9.65
CA ALA A 123 -1.53 -8.74 -10.65
C ALA A 123 -1.91 -7.39 -10.04
N CYS A 124 -1.03 -6.42 -10.21
CA CYS A 124 -1.21 -5.02 -9.84
C CYS A 124 -0.49 -4.18 -10.90
N VAL A 125 -1.17 -3.87 -12.01
CA VAL A 125 -0.58 -3.26 -13.20
C VAL A 125 -1.18 -1.88 -13.44
N GLY A 126 -0.32 -0.88 -13.55
CA GLY A 126 -0.66 0.50 -13.87
C GLY A 126 0.60 1.31 -14.16
N ASP A 127 0.48 2.42 -14.88
CA ASP A 127 1.62 3.25 -15.23
C ASP A 127 2.23 3.88 -13.97
N GLY A 128 3.51 3.57 -13.70
CA GLY A 128 4.21 4.06 -12.52
C GLY A 128 3.77 3.41 -11.20
N VAL A 129 3.01 2.33 -11.26
CA VAL A 129 2.55 1.56 -10.08
C VAL A 129 3.51 0.40 -9.83
N GLN A 130 4.04 0.31 -8.61
CA GLN A 130 4.85 -0.83 -8.17
C GLN A 130 3.97 -2.05 -7.89
N GLY A 131 4.50 -3.27 -8.13
CA GLY A 131 3.71 -4.50 -8.02
C GLY A 131 3.07 -4.77 -6.65
N ASP A 132 3.67 -4.28 -5.56
CA ASP A 132 3.14 -4.41 -4.19
C ASP A 132 2.12 -3.32 -3.81
N ALA A 133 1.90 -2.32 -4.67
CA ALA A 133 1.05 -1.17 -4.38
C ALA A 133 -0.40 -1.57 -4.06
N CYS A 134 -0.93 -2.62 -4.71
CA CYS A 134 -2.30 -3.07 -4.49
C CYS A 134 -2.53 -3.66 -3.09
N MET A 135 -1.47 -4.19 -2.45
CA MET A 135 -1.52 -4.68 -1.07
C MET A 135 -1.15 -3.60 -0.06
N LYS A 136 -0.30 -2.65 -0.47
CA LYS A 136 0.18 -1.60 0.42
C LYS A 136 -0.94 -0.62 0.78
N GLY A 137 -1.31 -0.61 2.06
CA GLY A 137 -2.38 0.24 2.56
C GLY A 137 -3.78 -0.17 2.10
N LEU A 138 -3.94 -1.41 1.61
CA LEU A 138 -5.24 -1.98 1.25
C LEU A 138 -6.22 -1.81 2.40
N LYS A 139 -7.42 -1.33 2.09
CA LYS A 139 -8.53 -1.21 3.03
C LYS A 139 -9.57 -2.26 2.69
N THR A 140 -9.97 -3.03 3.69
CA THR A 140 -10.99 -4.07 3.55
C THR A 140 -12.19 -3.79 4.43
N GLY A 141 -13.35 -4.26 4.01
CA GLY A 141 -14.59 -4.19 4.77
C GLY A 141 -15.61 -5.20 4.28
N SER A 142 -16.63 -5.46 5.08
CA SER A 142 -17.74 -6.33 4.70
C SER A 142 -19.08 -5.76 5.17
N LYS A 143 -20.07 -5.85 4.30
CA LYS A 143 -21.50 -5.62 4.61
C LYS A 143 -22.26 -6.93 4.77
N SER A 144 -21.63 -8.05 4.51
CA SER A 144 -22.20 -9.38 4.72
C SER A 144 -21.81 -9.94 6.10
N PRO A 145 -22.45 -11.02 6.57
CA PRO A 145 -21.99 -11.75 7.76
C PRO A 145 -20.61 -12.39 7.63
N VAL A 146 -20.13 -12.59 6.40
CA VAL A 146 -18.80 -13.11 6.10
C VAL A 146 -17.78 -12.00 6.27
N GLU A 147 -16.76 -12.20 7.11
CA GLU A 147 -15.71 -11.23 7.35
C GLU A 147 -14.72 -11.18 6.16
N LEU A 148 -14.27 -9.98 5.79
CA LEU A 148 -13.18 -9.78 4.82
C LEU A 148 -11.97 -9.16 5.51
N LYS A 149 -10.83 -9.85 5.43
CA LYS A 149 -9.53 -9.44 5.95
C LYS A 149 -8.55 -9.15 4.80
N GLY A 150 -7.54 -8.30 5.07
CA GLY A 150 -6.46 -8.01 4.15
C GLY A 150 -5.38 -7.16 4.77
#